data_ea53dc254090935086f34c6cf1a0f6e9
#
_entry.id   ea53dc254090935086f34c6cf1a0f6e9
#
_cell.length_a   1.000
_cell.length_b   1.000
_cell.length_c   1.000
_cell.angle_alpha   90.00
_cell.angle_beta   90.00
_cell.angle_gamma   90.00
#
_symmetry.space_group_name_H-M   'P 1'
#
loop_
_entity.id
_entity.type
_entity.pdbx_description
1 polymer ?
#
loop_
_entity_poly.entity_id
_entity_poly.type
_entity_poly.pdbx_seq_one_letter_code
_entity_poly.pdbx_strand_id
1 'polypeptide(L)'
;MNFKTLLTTCLFLSACFSLRAQDDHEADSLRHQFGRMSVSSARSTATPYADTLDTDNPAVKVVLYNNGTFRYVKDPKALRDDKVFTEHWDTRSVNPYHDEKPLPDRFSLWIVDTLDSYCCPNKTRVYSKFGYRHGRRHQGVDLPYPTGTPVYAAFDGKVRVSDYVGGYGNLIIIRHANGLETFYGHLSRRDKEPGDWVNAGDIIGLGGSTGRSSGPHLHFETRYQGYAFDPTWLIDFETGTLRHRLLTFRSWYFNPNSRYVQSVDDEDEIYRTDEEERQLAEELAKKEAAARAAAERAAVKYYTVRSGDTLGKIAKKNGTTVKALCRLNGIKETTTLQIGRRLRVK
;
A
#
# COMPACT_ATOMS: atom_id res chain seq x y z
N MET A 1 -4.14 19.28 43.21
CA MET A 1 -3.90 17.95 42.59
C MET A 1 -2.50 17.97 42.02
N ASN A 2 -1.61 17.09 42.45
CA ASN A 2 -0.19 17.15 42.13
C ASN A 2 0.07 16.75 40.67
N PHE A 3 0.81 17.56 39.96
CA PHE A 3 1.20 17.39 38.54
C PHE A 3 1.80 16.00 38.23
N LYS A 4 2.48 15.37 39.19
CA LYS A 4 3.01 14.02 39.10
C LYS A 4 1.94 12.93 38.95
N THR A 5 0.76 13.11 39.51
CA THR A 5 -0.33 12.13 39.44
C THR A 5 -1.02 12.12 38.07
N LEU A 6 -1.02 13.24 37.36
CA LEU A 6 -1.59 13.34 36.00
C LEU A 6 -0.65 12.68 34.96
N LEU A 7 0.67 12.81 35.18
CA LEU A 7 1.68 12.19 34.31
C LEU A 7 1.62 10.65 34.40
N THR A 8 1.39 10.11 35.61
CA THR A 8 1.34 8.65 35.83
C THR A 8 0.13 8.00 35.15
N THR A 9 -0.98 8.71 35.01
CA THR A 9 -2.18 8.18 34.34
C THR A 9 -2.05 8.15 32.82
N CYS A 10 -1.30 9.10 32.23
CA CYS A 10 -1.01 9.09 30.79
C CYS A 10 0.09 8.09 30.41
N LEU A 11 1.05 7.82 31.29
CA LEU A 11 2.13 6.85 31.07
C LEU A 11 1.64 5.39 31.05
N PHE A 12 0.56 5.06 31.77
CA PHE A 12 -0.03 3.71 31.74
C PHE A 12 -0.67 3.36 30.39
N LEU A 13 -1.11 4.34 29.62
CA LEU A 13 -1.64 4.13 28.26
C LEU A 13 -0.53 3.94 27.22
N SER A 14 0.69 4.46 27.46
CA SER A 14 1.83 4.34 26.55
C SER A 14 2.63 3.04 26.75
N ALA A 15 2.68 2.50 27.96
CA ALA A 15 3.48 1.31 28.29
C ALA A 15 2.87 -0.02 27.80
N CYS A 16 1.58 -0.05 27.40
CA CYS A 16 0.92 -1.25 26.87
C CYS A 16 1.21 -1.53 25.39
N PHE A 17 1.88 -0.66 24.67
CA PHE A 17 2.11 -0.82 23.23
C PHE A 17 3.44 -1.53 22.85
N SER A 18 4.27 -1.90 23.81
CA SER A 18 5.54 -2.62 23.52
C SER A 18 5.51 -4.10 23.81
N LEU A 19 4.35 -4.71 24.10
CA LEU A 19 4.20 -6.15 24.31
C LEU A 19 3.31 -6.74 23.21
N ARG A 20 3.97 -7.46 22.29
CA ARG A 20 3.50 -8.56 21.42
C ARG A 20 2.01 -8.56 21.03
N ALA A 21 1.81 -8.61 19.73
CA ALA A 21 0.61 -9.08 19.06
C ALA A 21 -0.04 -10.30 19.76
N GLN A 22 -0.97 -10.02 20.63
CA GLN A 22 -1.92 -10.96 21.21
C GLN A 22 -3.06 -10.16 21.82
N ASP A 23 -3.89 -9.54 20.94
CA ASP A 23 -5.33 -9.33 21.19
C ASP A 23 -5.89 -8.48 20.04
N ASP A 24 -6.38 -9.16 19.00
CA ASP A 24 -7.04 -8.56 17.83
C ASP A 24 -8.32 -7.76 18.18
N HIS A 25 -8.89 -7.99 19.37
CA HIS A 25 -10.08 -7.28 19.84
C HIS A 25 -9.83 -5.84 20.29
N GLU A 26 -8.63 -5.50 20.75
CA GLU A 26 -8.31 -4.12 21.17
C GLU A 26 -8.01 -3.23 19.94
N ALA A 27 -7.44 -3.80 18.90
CA ALA A 27 -7.21 -3.11 17.62
C ALA A 27 -8.53 -2.74 16.93
N ASP A 28 -9.55 -3.59 17.02
CA ASP A 28 -10.87 -3.34 16.44
C ASP A 28 -11.67 -2.28 17.21
N SER A 29 -11.55 -2.26 18.55
CA SER A 29 -12.13 -1.20 19.38
C SER A 29 -11.54 0.17 19.05
N LEU A 30 -10.23 0.23 18.82
CA LEU A 30 -9.54 1.46 18.42
C LEU A 30 -9.91 1.89 16.99
N ARG A 31 -10.15 0.97 16.06
CA ARG A 31 -10.65 1.27 14.71
C ARG A 31 -12.02 1.94 14.72
N HIS A 32 -12.94 1.50 15.57
CA HIS A 32 -14.27 2.12 15.73
C HIS A 32 -14.21 3.50 16.40
N GLN A 33 -13.29 3.72 17.32
CA GLN A 33 -13.17 4.97 18.05
C GLN A 33 -12.42 6.06 17.26
N PHE A 34 -11.53 5.67 16.32
CA PHE A 34 -10.72 6.58 15.49
C PHE A 34 -11.09 6.56 14.00
N GLY A 35 -12.20 5.92 13.63
CA GLY A 35 -12.71 5.90 12.27
C GLY A 35 -12.93 7.31 11.72
N ARG A 36 -12.18 7.66 10.66
CA ARG A 36 -12.30 8.91 9.90
C ARG A 36 -12.01 10.20 10.68
N MET A 37 -10.99 10.24 11.50
CA MET A 37 -10.43 11.55 11.85
C MET A 37 -9.70 12.09 10.62
N SER A 38 -10.29 13.09 9.96
CA SER A 38 -9.58 13.89 8.98
C SER A 38 -8.40 14.56 9.69
N VAL A 39 -7.19 14.10 9.42
CA VAL A 39 -5.99 14.82 9.81
C VAL A 39 -5.97 16.07 8.95
N SER A 40 -6.58 17.17 9.45
CA SER A 40 -6.48 18.45 8.79
C SER A 40 -5.00 18.81 8.71
N SER A 41 -4.55 19.26 7.53
CA SER A 41 -3.25 19.91 7.40
C SER A 41 -3.25 21.11 8.33
N ALA A 42 -2.76 20.94 9.55
CA ALA A 42 -2.52 22.06 10.44
C ALA A 42 -1.39 22.87 9.80
N ARG A 43 -1.77 23.90 8.99
CA ARG A 43 -0.88 25.04 8.84
C ARG A 43 -0.64 25.51 10.27
N SER A 44 0.53 25.20 10.80
CA SER A 44 0.95 25.71 12.09
C SER A 44 0.97 27.24 11.99
N THR A 45 -0.11 27.87 12.42
CA THR A 45 0.04 29.19 13.00
C THR A 45 0.87 28.93 14.24
N ALA A 46 2.16 29.25 14.18
CA ALA A 46 3.14 28.92 15.18
C ALA A 46 2.65 29.31 16.57
N THR A 47 2.09 28.34 17.29
CA THR A 47 1.82 28.52 18.71
C THR A 47 3.20 28.67 19.36
N PRO A 48 3.49 29.78 20.03
CA PRO A 48 4.82 29.99 20.57
C PRO A 48 5.23 28.82 21.46
N TYR A 49 6.34 28.24 21.14
CA TYR A 49 6.98 27.17 21.87
C TYR A 49 7.41 27.64 23.25
N ALA A 50 7.12 26.86 24.28
CA ALA A 50 7.52 27.19 25.65
C ALA A 50 8.71 26.36 26.11
N ASP A 51 8.65 25.02 25.97
CA ASP A 51 9.70 24.12 26.47
C ASP A 51 9.61 22.73 25.81
N THR A 52 10.69 21.93 25.95
CA THR A 52 10.71 20.53 25.58
C THR A 52 11.13 19.69 26.78
N LEU A 53 10.30 18.71 27.13
CA LEU A 53 10.55 17.80 28.22
C LEU A 53 10.94 16.41 27.67
N ASP A 54 11.94 15.80 28.32
CA ASP A 54 12.27 14.39 28.09
C ASP A 54 11.19 13.47 28.67
N THR A 55 11.01 12.32 28.06
CA THR A 55 10.15 11.25 28.57
C THR A 55 11.01 10.04 28.99
N ASP A 56 10.38 9.02 29.58
CA ASP A 56 11.05 7.76 29.88
C ASP A 56 11.51 7.01 28.61
N ASN A 57 10.93 7.35 27.46
CA ASN A 57 11.38 6.86 26.16
C ASN A 57 12.28 7.91 25.50
N PRO A 58 13.60 7.64 25.31
CA PRO A 58 14.53 8.61 24.74
C PRO A 58 14.19 9.03 23.30
N ALA A 59 13.41 8.22 22.59
CA ALA A 59 12.95 8.54 21.24
C ALA A 59 11.73 9.48 21.21
N VAL A 60 11.18 9.84 22.37
CA VAL A 60 9.96 10.65 22.48
C VAL A 60 10.19 11.82 23.41
N LYS A 61 9.82 13.01 22.97
CA LYS A 61 9.80 14.24 23.78
C LYS A 61 8.41 14.83 23.83
N VAL A 62 8.17 15.64 24.86
CA VAL A 62 6.95 16.45 24.97
C VAL A 62 7.32 17.89 24.66
N VAL A 63 6.71 18.45 23.63
CA VAL A 63 6.79 19.87 23.31
C VAL A 63 5.62 20.59 23.98
N LEU A 64 5.94 21.56 24.85
CA LEU A 64 4.96 22.42 25.50
C LEU A 64 4.81 23.71 24.71
N TYR A 65 3.57 24.19 24.60
CA TYR A 65 3.25 25.45 23.95
C TYR A 65 2.76 26.49 24.97
N ASN A 66 3.01 27.76 24.71
CA ASN A 66 2.65 28.86 25.61
C ASN A 66 1.14 29.01 25.85
N ASN A 67 0.32 28.36 25.05
CA ASN A 67 -1.13 28.27 25.25
C ASN A 67 -1.57 27.18 26.22
N GLY A 68 -0.61 26.47 26.87
CA GLY A 68 -0.89 25.40 27.82
C GLY A 68 -1.17 24.05 27.17
N THR A 69 -1.09 23.94 25.85
CA THR A 69 -1.19 22.65 25.14
C THR A 69 0.18 21.97 25.07
N PHE A 70 0.18 20.68 24.79
CA PHE A 70 1.43 19.92 24.56
C PHE A 70 1.25 18.92 23.43
N ARG A 71 2.37 18.49 22.86
CA ARG A 71 2.43 17.44 21.83
C ARG A 71 3.60 16.50 22.11
N TYR A 72 3.38 15.20 21.94
CA TYR A 72 4.48 14.25 21.84
C TYR A 72 5.13 14.36 20.46
N VAL A 73 6.44 14.34 20.41
CA VAL A 73 7.23 14.37 19.17
C VAL A 73 8.33 13.32 19.23
N LYS A 74 8.66 12.73 18.09
CA LYS A 74 9.87 11.89 17.99
C LYS A 74 11.12 12.76 18.12
N ASP A 75 12.09 12.31 18.93
CA ASP A 75 13.38 13.00 19.00
C ASP A 75 14.26 12.57 17.82
N PRO A 76 14.56 13.48 16.87
CA PRO A 76 15.43 13.16 15.75
C PRO A 76 16.83 12.67 16.17
N LYS A 77 17.30 13.08 17.35
CA LYS A 77 18.62 12.66 17.85
C LYS A 77 18.61 11.18 18.25
N ALA A 78 17.53 10.70 18.85
CA ALA A 78 17.38 9.29 19.22
C ALA A 78 17.17 8.37 18.00
N LEU A 79 16.67 8.93 16.89
CA LEU A 79 16.50 8.19 15.64
C LEU A 79 17.75 8.20 14.75
N ARG A 80 18.79 8.93 15.13
CA ARG A 80 20.00 9.13 14.29
C ARG A 80 20.68 7.80 13.93
N ASP A 81 20.73 6.86 14.85
CA ASP A 81 21.42 5.58 14.73
C ASP A 81 20.42 4.43 14.38
N ASP A 82 19.15 4.76 14.12
CA ASP A 82 18.18 3.79 13.67
C ASP A 82 18.63 3.22 12.31
N LYS A 83 18.46 1.92 12.15
CA LYS A 83 18.80 1.20 10.92
C LYS A 83 18.14 1.80 9.69
N VAL A 84 16.93 2.29 9.82
CA VAL A 84 16.20 2.98 8.75
C VAL A 84 17.00 4.17 8.21
N PHE A 85 17.77 4.87 9.05
CA PHE A 85 18.54 6.06 8.66
C PHE A 85 20.03 5.77 8.47
N THR A 86 20.47 4.52 8.57
CA THR A 86 21.88 4.12 8.43
C THR A 86 22.07 3.07 7.34
N GLU A 87 21.22 2.06 7.27
CA GLU A 87 21.27 1.03 6.23
C GLU A 87 20.79 1.58 4.88
N HIS A 88 21.49 1.23 3.79
CA HIS A 88 21.22 1.74 2.44
C HIS A 88 21.10 3.27 2.38
N TRP A 89 21.91 3.96 3.18
CA TRP A 89 21.97 5.42 3.21
C TRP A 89 22.98 5.92 2.17
N ASP A 90 22.47 6.21 0.96
CA ASP A 90 23.23 6.79 -0.13
C ASP A 90 22.62 8.14 -0.52
N THR A 91 23.41 9.21 -0.42
CA THR A 91 22.98 10.59 -0.68
C THR A 91 22.98 10.96 -2.17
N ARG A 92 23.47 10.08 -3.04
CA ARG A 92 23.57 10.30 -4.49
C ARG A 92 22.67 9.38 -5.31
N SER A 93 22.46 8.14 -4.84
CA SER A 93 21.63 7.18 -5.55
C SER A 93 20.15 7.47 -5.34
N VAL A 94 19.39 7.49 -6.44
CA VAL A 94 17.91 7.56 -6.38
C VAL A 94 17.34 6.29 -5.76
N ASN A 95 17.94 5.12 -6.06
CA ASN A 95 17.56 3.85 -5.49
C ASN A 95 18.79 3.13 -4.89
N PRO A 96 19.00 3.15 -3.58
CA PRO A 96 20.14 2.51 -2.94
C PRO A 96 19.88 1.03 -2.58
N TYR A 97 18.72 0.48 -2.87
CA TYR A 97 18.28 -0.86 -2.46
C TYR A 97 18.60 -1.93 -3.52
N HIS A 98 19.87 -2.06 -3.92
CA HIS A 98 20.27 -2.98 -5.00
C HIS A 98 20.26 -4.46 -4.57
N ASP A 99 20.49 -4.73 -3.29
CA ASP A 99 20.67 -6.08 -2.75
C ASP A 99 19.54 -6.50 -1.79
N GLU A 100 18.44 -5.75 -1.79
CA GLU A 100 17.31 -6.04 -0.91
C GLU A 100 16.54 -7.28 -1.36
N LYS A 101 16.06 -8.02 -0.37
CA LYS A 101 15.18 -9.17 -0.61
C LYS A 101 13.87 -8.67 -1.23
N PRO A 102 13.23 -9.50 -2.06
CA PRO A 102 11.89 -9.20 -2.55
C PRO A 102 10.94 -8.87 -1.38
N LEU A 103 10.06 -7.91 -1.60
CA LEU A 103 9.03 -7.57 -0.62
C LEU A 103 8.18 -8.81 -0.29
N PRO A 104 7.73 -8.95 0.96
CA PRO A 104 6.75 -9.98 1.32
C PRO A 104 5.50 -9.88 0.45
N ASP A 105 4.79 -10.99 0.26
CA ASP A 105 3.54 -11.00 -0.51
C ASP A 105 2.50 -10.06 0.07
N ARG A 106 2.52 -9.88 1.38
CA ARG A 106 1.67 -8.96 2.11
C ARG A 106 2.41 -8.38 3.30
N PHE A 107 2.25 -7.07 3.54
CA PHE A 107 2.71 -6.41 4.76
C PHE A 107 1.91 -5.13 5.03
N SER A 108 1.80 -4.76 6.29
CA SER A 108 1.15 -3.51 6.71
C SER A 108 2.19 -2.48 7.14
N LEU A 109 1.97 -1.22 6.77
CA LEU A 109 2.85 -0.12 7.09
C LEU A 109 2.04 1.01 7.75
N TRP A 110 2.40 1.40 8.96
CA TRP A 110 1.93 2.64 9.54
C TRP A 110 2.53 3.81 8.77
N ILE A 111 1.67 4.55 8.07
CA ILE A 111 2.07 5.75 7.31
C ILE A 111 2.29 6.92 8.27
N VAL A 112 1.38 7.06 9.23
CA VAL A 112 1.44 8.06 10.29
C VAL A 112 0.93 7.41 11.57
N ASP A 113 1.76 7.33 12.59
CA ASP A 113 1.34 6.90 13.92
C ASP A 113 0.79 8.08 14.76
N THR A 114 0.67 7.90 16.07
CA THR A 114 0.18 8.96 16.96
C THR A 114 1.18 10.11 17.16
N LEU A 115 2.44 9.90 16.83
CA LEU A 115 3.53 10.84 17.03
C LEU A 115 3.98 11.53 15.74
N ASP A 116 3.65 10.95 14.59
CA ASP A 116 4.01 11.50 13.29
C ASP A 116 2.99 12.54 12.82
N SER A 117 3.46 13.46 12.02
CA SER A 117 2.66 14.50 11.39
C SER A 117 2.53 14.27 9.89
N TYR A 118 1.47 14.82 9.31
CA TYR A 118 1.26 14.83 7.87
C TYR A 118 0.95 16.23 7.38
N CYS A 119 1.48 16.58 6.21
CA CYS A 119 1.12 17.77 5.46
C CYS A 119 1.04 17.44 3.97
N CYS A 120 0.00 17.89 3.27
CA CYS A 120 -0.05 17.73 1.82
C CYS A 120 1.08 18.53 1.15
N PRO A 121 1.94 17.89 0.35
CA PRO A 121 3.10 18.57 -0.25
C PRO A 121 2.70 19.68 -1.23
N ASN A 122 1.57 19.49 -1.90
CA ASN A 122 0.92 20.48 -2.74
C ASN A 122 -0.56 20.10 -2.93
N LYS A 123 -1.47 20.95 -2.47
CA LYS A 123 -2.91 20.73 -2.59
C LYS A 123 -3.40 21.19 -3.96
N THR A 124 -3.64 20.23 -4.87
CA THR A 124 -4.11 20.51 -6.23
C THR A 124 -4.64 19.22 -6.88
N ARG A 125 -5.31 19.36 -8.01
CA ARG A 125 -5.73 18.20 -8.80
C ARG A 125 -4.53 17.48 -9.41
N VAL A 126 -4.53 16.15 -9.38
CA VAL A 126 -3.54 15.33 -10.09
C VAL A 126 -3.71 15.52 -11.59
N TYR A 127 -2.70 16.09 -12.24
CA TYR A 127 -2.69 16.30 -13.70
C TYR A 127 -2.28 15.03 -14.45
N SER A 128 -1.26 14.33 -13.94
CA SER A 128 -0.76 13.10 -14.53
C SER A 128 -0.61 12.02 -13.47
N LYS A 129 -1.30 10.91 -13.69
CA LYS A 129 -1.40 9.79 -12.74
C LYS A 129 -0.15 8.90 -12.78
N PHE A 130 0.04 8.14 -11.69
CA PHE A 130 0.98 7.04 -11.62
C PHE A 130 0.65 5.95 -12.65
N GLY A 131 1.66 5.17 -13.05
CA GLY A 131 1.49 3.99 -13.88
C GLY A 131 2.01 4.15 -15.32
N TYR A 132 1.61 3.21 -16.19
CA TYR A 132 2.14 3.13 -17.55
C TYR A 132 1.40 4.09 -18.49
N ARG A 133 2.13 5.01 -19.12
CA ARG A 133 1.59 5.99 -20.08
C ARG A 133 2.55 6.25 -21.25
N HIS A 134 2.03 6.39 -22.46
CA HIS A 134 2.82 6.73 -23.67
C HIS A 134 4.09 5.89 -23.84
N GLY A 135 4.01 4.57 -23.57
CA GLY A 135 5.14 3.66 -23.67
C GLY A 135 6.19 3.78 -22.56
N ARG A 136 5.94 4.57 -21.51
CA ARG A 136 6.84 4.78 -20.36
C ARG A 136 6.11 4.66 -19.05
N ARG A 137 6.82 4.19 -18.03
CA ARG A 137 6.32 4.15 -16.67
C ARG A 137 6.50 5.51 -15.99
N HIS A 138 5.43 6.03 -15.41
CA HIS A 138 5.41 7.17 -14.52
C HIS A 138 5.42 6.68 -13.07
N GLN A 139 6.49 6.96 -12.32
CA GLN A 139 6.70 6.41 -10.98
C GLN A 139 6.10 7.26 -9.86
N GLY A 140 5.35 8.30 -10.23
CA GLY A 140 4.70 9.20 -9.29
C GLY A 140 3.46 9.85 -9.88
N VAL A 141 3.08 10.98 -9.30
CA VAL A 141 2.02 11.85 -9.82
C VAL A 141 2.58 13.23 -10.13
N ASP A 142 2.00 13.90 -11.14
CA ASP A 142 2.36 15.27 -11.46
C ASP A 142 1.27 16.22 -10.93
N LEU A 143 1.68 17.15 -10.10
CA LEU A 143 0.84 18.11 -9.39
C LEU A 143 1.16 19.52 -9.93
N PRO A 144 0.28 20.13 -10.76
CA PRO A 144 0.54 21.41 -11.36
C PRO A 144 0.56 22.55 -10.32
N TYR A 145 1.50 23.48 -10.49
CA TYR A 145 1.59 24.71 -9.70
C TYR A 145 2.46 25.76 -10.41
N PRO A 146 2.34 27.05 -10.06
CA PRO A 146 3.24 28.08 -10.56
C PRO A 146 4.68 27.89 -10.04
N THR A 147 5.66 28.23 -10.87
CA THR A 147 7.07 28.27 -10.43
C THR A 147 7.22 29.21 -9.23
N GLY A 148 8.01 28.79 -8.25
CA GLY A 148 8.22 29.53 -6.99
C GLY A 148 7.21 29.21 -5.88
N THR A 149 6.20 28.37 -6.13
CA THR A 149 5.29 27.90 -5.09
C THR A 149 6.04 27.09 -4.06
N PRO A 150 5.88 27.31 -2.74
CA PRO A 150 6.48 26.49 -1.70
C PRO A 150 6.07 25.03 -1.80
N VAL A 151 7.03 24.12 -1.66
CA VAL A 151 6.83 22.68 -1.58
C VAL A 151 7.11 22.23 -0.15
N TYR A 152 6.19 21.46 0.42
CA TYR A 152 6.23 21.05 1.81
C TYR A 152 6.60 19.57 1.94
N ALA A 153 7.35 19.23 3.01
CA ALA A 153 7.56 17.83 3.38
C ALA A 153 6.24 17.18 3.75
N ALA A 154 5.94 16.02 3.16
CA ALA A 154 4.68 15.32 3.40
C ALA A 154 4.62 14.70 4.81
N PHE A 155 5.74 14.20 5.29
CA PHE A 155 5.87 13.53 6.59
C PHE A 155 7.16 13.95 7.28
N ASP A 156 7.24 13.71 8.59
CA ASP A 156 8.49 13.87 9.36
C ASP A 156 9.56 12.90 8.84
N GLY A 157 10.81 13.34 8.71
CA GLY A 157 11.87 12.48 8.18
C GLY A 157 13.22 13.15 8.06
N LYS A 158 14.13 12.45 7.40
CA LYS A 158 15.52 12.91 7.16
C LYS A 158 15.77 12.99 5.66
N VAL A 159 16.29 14.11 5.20
CA VAL A 159 16.66 14.30 3.79
C VAL A 159 17.79 13.35 3.44
N ARG A 160 17.55 12.46 2.48
CA ARG A 160 18.56 11.53 2.00
C ARG A 160 19.28 12.06 0.77
N VAL A 161 18.54 12.61 -0.18
CA VAL A 161 19.10 13.20 -1.40
C VAL A 161 18.62 14.65 -1.53
N SER A 162 19.53 15.54 -1.89
CA SER A 162 19.25 16.90 -2.35
C SER A 162 20.23 17.23 -3.47
N ASP A 163 19.87 16.92 -4.71
CA ASP A 163 20.79 17.07 -5.85
C ASP A 163 20.04 17.33 -7.16
N TYR A 164 20.80 17.70 -8.20
CA TYR A 164 20.28 17.71 -9.58
C TYR A 164 20.46 16.33 -10.19
N VAL A 165 19.36 15.64 -10.41
CA VAL A 165 19.33 14.27 -10.95
C VAL A 165 18.70 14.26 -12.34
N GLY A 166 19.38 13.68 -13.30
CA GLY A 166 18.90 13.62 -14.69
C GLY A 166 17.48 13.03 -14.79
N GLY A 167 16.60 13.73 -15.48
CA GLY A 167 15.19 13.42 -15.55
C GLY A 167 14.35 14.13 -14.49
N TYR A 168 14.69 14.02 -13.22
CA TYR A 168 14.00 14.69 -12.09
C TYR A 168 14.31 16.18 -11.99
N GLY A 169 15.45 16.64 -12.54
CA GLY A 169 15.93 17.99 -12.28
C GLY A 169 16.41 18.16 -10.84
N ASN A 170 16.11 19.28 -10.21
CA ASN A 170 16.33 19.45 -8.76
C ASN A 170 15.39 18.53 -8.02
N LEU A 171 15.97 17.60 -7.25
CA LEU A 171 15.30 16.53 -6.53
C LEU A 171 15.64 16.59 -5.05
N ILE A 172 14.62 16.45 -4.23
CA ILE A 172 14.76 16.11 -2.81
C ILE A 172 14.10 14.75 -2.57
N ILE A 173 14.79 13.89 -1.83
CA ILE A 173 14.25 12.60 -1.32
C ILE A 173 14.33 12.64 0.20
N ILE A 174 13.19 12.40 0.84
CA ILE A 174 13.09 12.31 2.30
C ILE A 174 12.78 10.87 2.66
N ARG A 175 13.58 10.30 3.58
CA ARG A 175 13.29 9.00 4.19
C ARG A 175 12.61 9.21 5.53
N HIS A 176 11.56 8.44 5.78
CA HIS A 176 10.71 8.49 6.95
C HIS A 176 11.02 7.34 7.91
N ALA A 177 10.63 7.46 9.18
CA ALA A 177 10.94 6.49 10.22
C ALA A 177 10.35 5.08 9.97
N ASN A 178 9.28 5.00 9.17
CA ASN A 178 8.65 3.74 8.74
C ASN A 178 9.32 3.10 7.50
N GLY A 179 10.42 3.67 6.98
CA GLY A 179 11.10 3.19 5.77
C GLY A 179 10.52 3.68 4.45
N LEU A 180 9.41 4.43 4.49
CA LEU A 180 8.88 5.10 3.30
C LEU A 180 9.86 6.18 2.82
N GLU A 181 9.93 6.40 1.52
CA GLU A 181 10.60 7.55 0.92
C GLU A 181 9.63 8.36 0.07
N THR A 182 9.71 9.69 0.21
CA THR A 182 8.98 10.64 -0.64
C THR A 182 9.94 11.44 -1.50
N PHE A 183 9.57 11.62 -2.77
CA PHE A 183 10.38 12.27 -3.80
C PHE A 183 9.70 13.55 -4.25
N TYR A 184 10.49 14.60 -4.39
CA TYR A 184 10.04 15.94 -4.78
C TYR A 184 10.90 16.42 -5.94
N GLY A 185 10.43 16.20 -7.18
CA GLY A 185 11.15 16.50 -8.41
C GLY A 185 10.74 17.81 -9.07
N HIS A 186 11.50 18.21 -10.07
CA HIS A 186 11.34 19.40 -10.91
C HIS A 186 11.39 20.74 -10.18
N LEU A 187 11.98 20.76 -8.96
CA LEU A 187 12.09 21.96 -8.15
C LEU A 187 12.90 23.05 -8.86
N SER A 188 12.56 24.33 -8.63
CA SER A 188 13.40 25.46 -9.03
C SER A 188 14.53 25.70 -8.04
N ARG A 189 14.27 25.42 -6.75
CA ARG A 189 15.23 25.59 -5.65
C ARG A 189 15.03 24.49 -4.63
N ARG A 190 16.13 24.03 -4.06
CA ARG A 190 16.19 23.09 -2.94
C ARG A 190 16.65 23.87 -1.70
N ASP A 191 15.94 23.76 -0.59
CA ASP A 191 16.19 24.53 0.63
C ASP A 191 16.67 23.64 1.79
N LYS A 192 16.94 22.36 1.50
CA LYS A 192 17.43 21.36 2.47
C LYS A 192 18.59 20.58 1.90
N GLU A 193 19.51 20.18 2.78
CA GLU A 193 20.69 19.40 2.43
C GLU A 193 20.58 17.94 2.93
N PRO A 194 21.33 16.99 2.34
CA PRO A 194 21.36 15.61 2.82
C PRO A 194 21.77 15.56 4.29
N GLY A 195 20.99 14.87 5.11
CA GLY A 195 21.18 14.77 6.56
C GLY A 195 20.28 15.70 7.39
N ASP A 196 19.64 16.70 6.78
CA ASP A 196 18.72 17.57 7.48
C ASP A 196 17.47 16.79 7.92
N TRP A 197 17.03 17.07 9.15
CA TRP A 197 15.73 16.63 9.65
C TRP A 197 14.67 17.64 9.28
N VAL A 198 13.50 17.13 8.85
CA VAL A 198 12.34 17.95 8.49
C VAL A 198 11.09 17.40 9.18
N ASN A 199 10.21 18.30 9.55
CA ASN A 199 8.86 17.95 10.01
C ASN A 199 7.87 18.08 8.85
N ALA A 200 6.78 17.34 8.92
CA ALA A 200 5.68 17.53 7.98
C ALA A 200 5.23 19.01 7.96
N GLY A 201 5.16 19.57 6.77
CA GLY A 201 4.81 21.00 6.58
C GLY A 201 6.02 21.94 6.56
N ASP A 202 7.24 21.48 6.80
CA ASP A 202 8.43 22.30 6.56
C ASP A 202 8.57 22.59 5.07
N ILE A 203 8.93 23.82 4.72
CA ILE A 203 9.28 24.17 3.34
C ILE A 203 10.64 23.52 3.03
N ILE A 204 10.66 22.69 1.98
CA ILE A 204 11.86 21.98 1.55
C ILE A 204 12.46 22.53 0.25
N GLY A 205 11.69 23.34 -0.46
CA GLY A 205 12.11 23.95 -1.71
C GLY A 205 10.98 24.69 -2.38
N LEU A 206 11.26 25.15 -3.60
CA LEU A 206 10.29 25.87 -4.42
C LEU A 206 10.00 25.08 -5.69
N GLY A 207 8.77 25.10 -6.11
CA GLY A 207 8.31 24.50 -7.34
C GLY A 207 8.92 25.09 -8.59
N GLY A 208 9.06 24.28 -9.62
CA GLY A 208 9.70 24.66 -10.87
C GLY A 208 9.36 23.77 -12.04
N SER A 209 10.29 23.72 -12.99
CA SER A 209 10.19 22.91 -14.22
C SER A 209 11.59 22.45 -14.66
N THR A 210 12.45 22.08 -13.73
CA THR A 210 13.82 21.63 -14.03
C THR A 210 13.83 20.16 -14.46
N GLY A 211 14.91 19.73 -15.12
CA GLY A 211 15.03 18.38 -15.65
C GLY A 211 14.13 18.12 -16.85
N ARG A 212 13.55 16.92 -16.95
CA ARG A 212 12.66 16.54 -18.06
C ARG A 212 11.20 16.86 -17.72
N SER A 213 10.86 18.12 -17.77
CA SER A 213 9.54 18.66 -17.48
C SER A 213 9.01 19.45 -18.68
N SER A 214 7.72 19.34 -18.97
CA SER A 214 7.04 20.09 -20.02
C SER A 214 6.41 21.41 -19.56
N GLY A 215 6.45 21.69 -18.27
CA GLY A 215 5.87 22.87 -17.64
C GLY A 215 5.91 22.78 -16.11
N PRO A 216 5.58 23.88 -15.41
CA PRO A 216 5.70 23.91 -13.95
C PRO A 216 4.76 22.90 -13.26
N HIS A 217 5.35 21.94 -12.54
CA HIS A 217 4.64 20.96 -11.71
C HIS A 217 5.57 20.32 -10.70
N LEU A 218 5.01 19.81 -9.60
CA LEU A 218 5.69 18.90 -8.69
C LEU A 218 5.53 17.48 -9.21
N HIS A 219 6.63 16.81 -9.49
CA HIS A 219 6.66 15.37 -9.62
C HIS A 219 6.84 14.76 -8.23
N PHE A 220 5.80 14.07 -7.74
CA PHE A 220 5.77 13.50 -6.39
C PHE A 220 5.70 11.98 -6.46
N GLU A 221 6.62 11.29 -5.76
CA GLU A 221 6.61 9.83 -5.67
C GLU A 221 6.57 9.37 -4.22
N THR A 222 6.00 8.18 -4.02
CA THR A 222 6.11 7.40 -2.80
C THR A 222 6.79 6.08 -3.11
N ARG A 223 7.80 5.71 -2.32
CA ARG A 223 8.53 4.46 -2.48
C ARG A 223 8.72 3.75 -1.14
N TYR A 224 8.73 2.44 -1.17
CA TYR A 224 9.14 1.61 -0.06
C TYR A 224 10.24 0.66 -0.53
N GLN A 225 11.41 0.70 0.12
CA GLN A 225 12.60 -0.06 -0.30
C GLN A 225 12.90 0.04 -1.82
N GLY A 226 12.82 1.25 -2.37
CA GLY A 226 13.05 1.53 -3.79
C GLY A 226 11.89 1.23 -4.73
N TYR A 227 10.87 0.52 -4.29
CA TYR A 227 9.68 0.21 -5.09
C TYR A 227 8.67 1.34 -5.05
N ALA A 228 8.41 1.95 -6.21
CA ALA A 228 7.42 3.02 -6.34
C ALA A 228 5.99 2.45 -6.38
N PHE A 229 5.07 3.11 -5.69
CA PHE A 229 3.63 2.83 -5.72
C PHE A 229 2.84 4.14 -5.85
N ASP A 230 1.55 4.04 -6.16
CA ASP A 230 0.71 5.21 -6.45
C ASP A 230 0.53 6.10 -5.21
N PRO A 231 1.01 7.36 -5.23
CA PRO A 231 0.86 8.29 -4.13
C PRO A 231 -0.60 8.59 -3.76
N THR A 232 -1.54 8.40 -4.72
CA THR A 232 -2.97 8.64 -4.46
C THR A 232 -3.59 7.62 -3.50
N TRP A 233 -2.92 6.51 -3.24
CA TRP A 233 -3.34 5.58 -2.18
C TRP A 233 -3.15 6.18 -0.78
N LEU A 234 -2.15 7.04 -0.61
CA LEU A 234 -1.89 7.71 0.66
C LEU A 234 -2.61 9.04 0.78
N ILE A 235 -2.62 9.83 -0.30
CA ILE A 235 -2.97 11.25 -0.27
C ILE A 235 -4.10 11.53 -1.26
N ASP A 236 -5.16 12.12 -0.76
CA ASP A 236 -6.11 12.84 -1.58
C ASP A 236 -5.58 14.26 -1.83
N PHE A 237 -5.01 14.48 -3.00
CA PHE A 237 -4.39 15.77 -3.33
C PHE A 237 -5.41 16.90 -3.55
N GLU A 238 -6.67 16.59 -3.89
CA GLU A 238 -7.71 17.61 -4.08
C GLU A 238 -8.19 18.18 -2.73
N THR A 239 -8.40 17.31 -1.77
CA THR A 239 -8.76 17.71 -0.40
C THR A 239 -7.54 18.07 0.44
N GLY A 240 -6.37 17.53 0.10
CA GLY A 240 -5.13 17.64 0.87
C GLY A 240 -5.11 16.77 2.12
N THR A 241 -5.94 15.72 2.19
CA THR A 241 -6.06 14.84 3.34
C THR A 241 -5.29 13.55 3.13
N LEU A 242 -4.76 12.99 4.22
CA LEU A 242 -4.25 11.61 4.23
C LEU A 242 -5.45 10.67 4.19
N ARG A 243 -5.42 9.67 3.29
CA ARG A 243 -6.52 8.70 3.17
C ARG A 243 -6.54 7.73 4.34
N HIS A 244 -5.34 7.22 4.69
CA HIS A 244 -5.21 6.15 5.66
C HIS A 244 -3.96 6.31 6.52
N ARG A 245 -4.05 5.92 7.78
CA ARG A 245 -2.91 5.92 8.71
C ARG A 245 -2.14 4.61 8.66
N LEU A 246 -2.81 3.50 8.44
CA LEU A 246 -2.26 2.16 8.24
C LEU A 246 -2.64 1.69 6.84
N LEU A 247 -1.67 1.24 6.06
CA LEU A 247 -1.89 0.72 4.73
C LEU A 247 -1.33 -0.69 4.61
N THR A 248 -2.13 -1.62 4.12
CA THR A 248 -1.69 -2.99 3.84
C THR A 248 -1.33 -3.12 2.37
N PHE A 249 -0.07 -3.43 2.12
CA PHE A 249 0.48 -3.62 0.79
C PHE A 249 0.49 -5.09 0.40
N ARG A 250 0.36 -5.34 -0.91
CA ARG A 250 0.63 -6.62 -1.55
C ARG A 250 1.81 -6.47 -2.51
N SER A 251 2.66 -7.49 -2.64
CA SER A 251 3.85 -7.44 -3.49
C SER A 251 3.55 -7.05 -4.94
N TRP A 252 2.39 -7.43 -5.46
CA TRP A 252 1.97 -7.08 -6.82
C TRP A 252 1.63 -5.60 -7.03
N TYR A 253 1.37 -4.81 -5.97
CA TYR A 253 1.20 -3.34 -6.06
C TYR A 253 2.45 -2.65 -6.61
N PHE A 254 3.61 -3.24 -6.35
CA PHE A 254 4.91 -2.72 -6.76
C PHE A 254 5.38 -3.24 -8.13
N ASN A 255 4.59 -4.11 -8.79
CA ASN A 255 4.97 -4.63 -10.09
C ASN A 255 5.04 -3.49 -11.12
N PRO A 256 6.22 -3.23 -11.74
CA PRO A 256 6.38 -2.18 -12.73
C PRO A 256 5.51 -2.33 -13.97
N ASN A 257 5.08 -3.54 -14.27
CA ASN A 257 4.23 -3.85 -15.42
C ASN A 257 2.74 -3.95 -15.05
N SER A 258 2.41 -3.79 -13.78
CA SER A 258 1.01 -3.78 -13.35
C SER A 258 0.28 -2.62 -13.98
N ARG A 259 -0.83 -2.90 -14.64
CA ARG A 259 -1.81 -1.91 -15.12
C ARG A 259 -2.92 -1.71 -14.08
N TYR A 260 -2.67 -2.15 -12.88
CA TYR A 260 -3.61 -2.04 -11.81
C TYR A 260 -4.00 -0.58 -11.58
N VAL A 261 -5.30 -0.34 -11.60
CA VAL A 261 -5.92 0.92 -11.20
C VAL A 261 -6.76 0.57 -9.99
N GLN A 262 -6.39 1.14 -8.84
CA GLN A 262 -7.15 0.94 -7.61
C GLN A 262 -8.62 1.37 -7.86
N SER A 263 -9.54 0.45 -7.62
CA SER A 263 -10.98 0.75 -7.59
C SER A 263 -11.42 1.04 -6.14
N VAL A 264 -12.64 1.55 -5.98
CA VAL A 264 -13.24 1.76 -4.64
C VAL A 264 -13.35 0.42 -3.89
N ASP A 265 -13.59 -0.67 -4.62
CA ASP A 265 -13.67 -2.03 -4.05
C ASP A 265 -12.32 -2.52 -3.51
N ASP A 266 -11.22 -1.99 -4.03
CA ASP A 266 -9.87 -2.32 -3.58
C ASP A 266 -9.48 -1.60 -2.27
N GLU A 267 -10.15 -0.49 -1.93
CA GLU A 267 -9.94 0.17 -0.64
C GLU A 267 -10.39 -0.74 0.51
N ASP A 268 -11.50 -1.43 0.36
CA ASP A 268 -11.97 -2.40 1.33
C ASP A 268 -11.02 -3.61 1.44
N GLU A 269 -10.35 -4.00 0.35
CA GLU A 269 -9.35 -5.06 0.35
C GLU A 269 -8.07 -4.68 1.10
N ILE A 270 -7.65 -3.42 1.01
CA ILE A 270 -6.44 -2.90 1.68
C ILE A 270 -6.60 -2.91 3.21
N TYR A 271 -7.83 -2.84 3.72
CA TYR A 271 -8.15 -2.78 5.15
C TYR A 271 -8.64 -4.08 5.76
N ARG A 272 -8.76 -5.16 4.96
CA ARG A 272 -9.18 -6.46 5.50
C ARG A 272 -8.18 -6.99 6.51
N THR A 273 -8.70 -7.51 7.60
CA THR A 273 -7.92 -8.25 8.57
C THR A 273 -7.46 -9.60 7.99
N ASP A 274 -6.44 -10.20 8.58
CA ASP A 274 -5.98 -11.55 8.17
C ASP A 274 -7.11 -12.58 8.23
N GLU A 275 -8.04 -12.40 9.15
CA GLU A 275 -9.22 -13.26 9.31
C GLU A 275 -10.21 -13.07 8.16
N GLU A 276 -10.52 -11.83 7.79
CA GLU A 276 -11.42 -11.52 6.66
C GLU A 276 -10.82 -12.01 5.35
N GLU A 277 -9.51 -11.92 5.15
CA GLU A 277 -8.85 -12.47 3.97
C GLU A 277 -8.91 -13.99 3.92
N ARG A 278 -8.70 -14.65 5.07
CA ARG A 278 -8.82 -16.11 5.15
C ARG A 278 -10.24 -16.56 4.82
N GLN A 279 -11.26 -15.87 5.35
CA GLN A 279 -12.66 -16.17 5.05
C GLN A 279 -13.00 -15.94 3.57
N LEU A 280 -12.50 -14.86 2.98
CA LEU A 280 -12.69 -14.58 1.55
C LEU A 280 -11.98 -15.64 0.69
N ALA A 281 -10.74 -16.02 1.03
CA ALA A 281 -10.02 -17.06 0.32
C ALA A 281 -10.74 -18.41 0.37
N GLU A 282 -11.31 -18.77 1.53
CA GLU A 282 -12.13 -19.97 1.67
C GLU A 282 -13.42 -19.90 0.84
N GLU A 283 -14.08 -18.75 0.80
CA GLU A 283 -15.28 -18.54 0.00
C GLU A 283 -15.00 -18.64 -1.51
N LEU A 284 -13.91 -18.01 -1.97
CA LEU A 284 -13.46 -18.09 -3.36
C LEU A 284 -13.10 -19.54 -3.74
N ALA A 285 -12.36 -20.24 -2.89
CA ALA A 285 -12.02 -21.65 -3.11
C ALA A 285 -13.29 -22.55 -3.20
N LYS A 286 -14.28 -22.28 -2.36
CA LYS A 286 -15.59 -22.97 -2.44
C LYS A 286 -16.33 -22.67 -3.75
N LYS A 287 -16.34 -21.42 -4.21
CA LYS A 287 -16.94 -21.01 -5.48
C LYS A 287 -16.23 -21.65 -6.67
N GLU A 288 -14.91 -21.65 -6.69
CA GLU A 288 -14.10 -22.31 -7.74
C GLU A 288 -14.32 -23.82 -7.76
N ALA A 289 -14.32 -24.48 -6.60
CA ALA A 289 -14.62 -25.90 -6.50
C ALA A 289 -16.02 -26.24 -7.01
N ALA A 290 -17.01 -25.41 -6.64
CA ALA A 290 -18.40 -25.57 -7.14
C ALA A 290 -18.49 -25.35 -8.65
N ALA A 291 -17.83 -24.33 -9.19
CA ALA A 291 -17.78 -24.06 -10.64
C ALA A 291 -17.09 -25.20 -11.39
N ARG A 292 -15.98 -25.74 -10.86
CA ARG A 292 -15.30 -26.90 -11.43
C ARG A 292 -16.19 -28.14 -11.43
N ALA A 293 -16.85 -28.43 -10.32
CA ALA A 293 -17.80 -29.55 -10.23
C ALA A 293 -18.98 -29.37 -11.19
N ALA A 294 -19.49 -28.16 -11.36
CA ALA A 294 -20.55 -27.85 -12.34
C ALA A 294 -20.06 -28.05 -13.78
N ALA A 295 -18.83 -27.60 -14.10
CA ALA A 295 -18.20 -27.82 -15.40
C ALA A 295 -17.98 -29.30 -15.68
N GLU A 296 -17.53 -30.07 -14.70
CA GLU A 296 -17.36 -31.53 -14.81
C GLU A 296 -18.71 -32.23 -15.04
N ARG A 297 -19.78 -31.84 -14.34
CA ARG A 297 -21.13 -32.36 -14.57
C ARG A 297 -21.66 -31.99 -15.96
N ALA A 298 -21.42 -30.77 -16.41
CA ALA A 298 -21.82 -30.31 -17.75
C ALA A 298 -21.05 -31.03 -18.87
N ALA A 299 -19.81 -31.46 -18.60
CA ALA A 299 -18.99 -32.23 -19.53
C ALA A 299 -19.45 -33.67 -19.71
N VAL A 300 -20.29 -34.19 -18.81
CA VAL A 300 -20.83 -35.56 -18.91
C VAL A 300 -21.86 -35.65 -20.00
N LYS A 301 -21.52 -36.37 -21.06
CA LYS A 301 -22.44 -36.61 -22.19
C LYS A 301 -23.06 -37.99 -22.11
N TYR A 302 -24.37 -38.04 -22.39
CA TYR A 302 -25.11 -39.28 -22.49
C TYR A 302 -25.59 -39.50 -23.91
N TYR A 303 -25.60 -40.77 -24.32
CA TYR A 303 -26.18 -41.24 -25.58
C TYR A 303 -27.32 -42.18 -25.27
N THR A 304 -28.49 -41.96 -25.89
CA THR A 304 -29.62 -42.89 -25.78
C THR A 304 -29.57 -43.92 -26.89
N VAL A 305 -29.51 -45.18 -26.52
CA VAL A 305 -29.42 -46.34 -27.46
C VAL A 305 -30.64 -46.37 -28.36
N ARG A 306 -30.44 -46.48 -29.67
CA ARG A 306 -31.47 -46.55 -30.69
C ARG A 306 -31.45 -47.93 -31.34
N SER A 307 -32.51 -48.27 -32.09
CA SER A 307 -32.60 -49.51 -32.87
C SER A 307 -31.39 -49.62 -33.84
N GLY A 308 -30.72 -50.76 -33.88
CA GLY A 308 -29.57 -51.02 -34.73
C GLY A 308 -28.22 -50.50 -34.20
N ASP A 309 -28.18 -49.94 -32.98
CA ASP A 309 -26.93 -49.52 -32.32
C ASP A 309 -26.16 -50.72 -31.78
N THR A 310 -24.86 -50.60 -31.87
CA THR A 310 -23.91 -51.52 -31.22
C THR A 310 -22.91 -50.69 -30.41
N LEU A 311 -22.27 -51.27 -29.39
CA LEU A 311 -21.26 -50.61 -28.60
C LEU A 311 -20.17 -49.97 -29.47
N GLY A 312 -19.75 -50.64 -30.55
CA GLY A 312 -18.78 -50.13 -31.51
C GLY A 312 -19.26 -48.89 -32.26
N LYS A 313 -20.54 -48.87 -32.76
CA LYS A 313 -21.12 -47.73 -33.45
C LYS A 313 -21.25 -46.52 -32.50
N ILE A 314 -21.71 -46.75 -31.26
CA ILE A 314 -21.88 -45.70 -30.25
C ILE A 314 -20.53 -45.12 -29.87
N ALA A 315 -19.51 -45.95 -29.62
CA ALA A 315 -18.15 -45.53 -29.29
C ALA A 315 -17.55 -44.66 -30.41
N LYS A 316 -17.59 -45.13 -31.65
CA LYS A 316 -17.09 -44.40 -32.82
C LYS A 316 -17.81 -43.04 -33.01
N LYS A 317 -19.13 -43.01 -32.88
CA LYS A 317 -19.93 -41.80 -33.02
C LYS A 317 -19.62 -40.74 -31.98
N ASN A 318 -19.19 -41.13 -30.77
CA ASN A 318 -18.93 -40.25 -29.65
C ASN A 318 -17.42 -40.07 -29.38
N GLY A 319 -16.57 -40.47 -30.31
CA GLY A 319 -15.10 -40.27 -30.19
C GLY A 319 -14.45 -41.00 -29.01
N THR A 320 -15.01 -42.18 -28.64
CA THR A 320 -14.52 -43.01 -27.53
C THR A 320 -14.24 -44.45 -28.00
N THR A 321 -13.72 -45.28 -27.13
CA THR A 321 -13.49 -46.72 -27.41
C THR A 321 -14.56 -47.56 -26.73
N VAL A 322 -14.82 -48.79 -27.27
CA VAL A 322 -15.77 -49.72 -26.64
C VAL A 322 -15.36 -50.01 -25.19
N LYS A 323 -14.06 -50.24 -24.94
CA LYS A 323 -13.53 -50.48 -23.60
C LYS A 323 -13.80 -49.35 -22.64
N ALA A 324 -13.58 -48.09 -23.09
CA ALA A 324 -13.87 -46.89 -22.29
C ALA A 324 -15.37 -46.69 -22.04
N LEU A 325 -16.21 -46.92 -23.07
CA LEU A 325 -17.67 -46.87 -22.97
C LEU A 325 -18.18 -47.91 -21.96
N CYS A 326 -17.69 -49.13 -22.01
CA CYS A 326 -18.04 -50.18 -21.07
C CYS A 326 -17.64 -49.83 -19.64
N ARG A 327 -16.44 -49.32 -19.44
CA ARG A 327 -15.95 -48.89 -18.13
C ARG A 327 -16.78 -47.75 -17.54
N LEU A 328 -17.13 -46.74 -18.35
CA LEU A 328 -17.96 -45.61 -17.93
C LEU A 328 -19.36 -46.00 -17.48
N ASN A 329 -19.90 -47.13 -17.99
CA ASN A 329 -21.26 -47.60 -17.75
C ASN A 329 -21.33 -48.87 -16.89
N GLY A 330 -20.21 -49.44 -16.45
CA GLY A 330 -20.19 -50.69 -15.67
C GLY A 330 -20.73 -51.88 -16.42
N ILE A 331 -20.54 -51.95 -17.76
CA ILE A 331 -21.03 -53.02 -18.60
C ILE A 331 -19.89 -53.80 -19.29
N LYS A 332 -20.16 -55.03 -19.71
CA LYS A 332 -19.19 -55.83 -20.45
C LYS A 332 -19.35 -55.59 -21.96
N GLU A 333 -18.31 -55.86 -22.74
CA GLU A 333 -18.35 -55.74 -24.21
C GLU A 333 -19.38 -56.64 -24.87
N THR A 334 -19.76 -57.75 -24.19
CA THR A 334 -20.76 -58.74 -24.61
C THR A 334 -22.17 -58.35 -24.17
N THR A 335 -22.36 -57.22 -23.49
CA THR A 335 -23.69 -56.79 -22.98
C THR A 335 -24.59 -56.42 -24.12
N THR A 336 -25.79 -57.03 -24.17
CA THR A 336 -26.84 -56.67 -25.12
C THR A 336 -27.42 -55.29 -24.73
N LEU A 337 -27.44 -54.38 -25.69
CA LEU A 337 -27.96 -53.04 -25.49
C LEU A 337 -29.47 -53.03 -25.63
N GLN A 338 -30.16 -52.46 -24.64
CA GLN A 338 -31.61 -52.22 -24.70
C GLN A 338 -31.86 -50.85 -25.34
N ILE A 339 -32.79 -50.79 -26.28
CA ILE A 339 -33.26 -49.56 -26.90
C ILE A 339 -33.84 -48.64 -25.80
N GLY A 340 -33.49 -47.33 -25.84
CA GLY A 340 -33.87 -46.38 -24.83
C GLY A 340 -32.92 -46.27 -23.65
N ARG A 341 -31.98 -47.19 -23.45
CA ARG A 341 -30.97 -47.11 -22.39
C ARG A 341 -30.05 -45.89 -22.61
N ARG A 342 -29.83 -45.11 -21.58
CA ARG A 342 -28.85 -44.02 -21.62
C ARG A 342 -27.49 -44.53 -21.22
N LEU A 343 -26.50 -44.32 -22.08
CA LEU A 343 -25.10 -44.64 -21.84
C LEU A 343 -24.28 -43.38 -21.68
N ARG A 344 -23.47 -43.30 -20.65
CA ARG A 344 -22.49 -42.22 -20.48
C ARG A 344 -21.40 -42.43 -21.55
N VAL A 345 -21.16 -41.40 -22.38
CA VAL A 345 -20.20 -41.46 -23.49
C VAL A 345 -18.97 -40.57 -23.30
N LYS A 346 -19.07 -39.69 -22.32
CA LYS A 346 -17.95 -38.84 -21.85
C LYS A 346 -18.12 -38.53 -20.36
#